data_3897c2b228a53949fdca7f2e7350c54b
#
_entry.id   3897c2b228a53949fdca7f2e7350c54b
#
_cell.length_a   1.000
_cell.length_b   1.000
_cell.length_c   1.000
_cell.angle_alpha   90.00
_cell.angle_beta   90.00
_cell.angle_gamma   90.00
#
_symmetry.space_group_name_H-M   'P 1'
#
loop_
_entity.id
_entity.type
_entity.pdbx_description
1 polymer ?
#
loop_
_entity_poly.entity_id
_entity_poly.type
_entity_poly.pdbx_seq_one_letter_code
_entity_poly.pdbx_strand_id
1 'polypeptide(L)'
;MTQPPYTETPLPLTIEQLWVYPIKSCAGVRLAQAELLPTGLLWDRTWMVVDQRGEFLSQRELPRLALVRPRFRLGQLELQAPGMLSLHLALDAAEAPCRVRVWDDELDAYDMGDVAAQWFSDFLLADRPQLGLRLRLVRFDPDCVRPSDVRWTGGIQAPNTFSDGYPLLLLSAAALDELNQRRRLLGQEALGVERFRPNLLLGSLEAHDEDRLAELRFPVATRAGVGTASATSSETAEVWLQPVKPCARCSIPDVDPATGIEQGDAVSSLLHSYRQDRRLLGAVTFGMNAIVRQGAGLTLHEGMPGYGRWGAWQ
;
A
#
# COMPACT_ATOMS: atom_id res chain seq x y z
N MET A 1 0.16 -8.32 -30.81
CA MET A 1 -0.33 -7.40 -29.77
C MET A 1 0.35 -6.06 -30.01
N THR A 2 -0.37 -5.09 -30.56
CA THR A 2 0.14 -3.73 -30.80
C THR A 2 0.30 -3.03 -29.45
N GLN A 3 1.50 -2.55 -29.14
CA GLN A 3 1.73 -1.66 -27.99
C GLN A 3 0.84 -0.42 -28.14
N PRO A 4 0.24 0.07 -27.03
CA PRO A 4 -0.49 1.34 -27.08
C PRO A 4 0.48 2.45 -27.50
N PRO A 5 0.02 3.46 -28.25
CA PRO A 5 0.86 4.56 -28.66
C PRO A 5 1.27 5.38 -27.43
N TYR A 6 2.51 5.24 -26.99
CA TYR A 6 3.11 6.10 -25.98
C TYR A 6 3.48 7.45 -26.60
N THR A 7 3.38 8.51 -25.81
CA THR A 7 3.99 9.79 -26.22
C THR A 7 5.51 9.63 -26.19
N GLU A 8 6.21 10.17 -27.20
CA GLU A 8 7.66 10.01 -27.35
C GLU A 8 8.47 10.68 -26.23
N THR A 9 7.93 11.69 -25.56
CA THR A 9 8.65 12.43 -24.51
C THR A 9 8.35 11.85 -23.13
N PRO A 10 9.37 11.31 -22.44
CA PRO A 10 9.22 10.86 -21.06
C PRO A 10 8.90 12.03 -20.13
N LEU A 11 7.97 11.82 -19.22
CA LEU A 11 7.61 12.76 -18.15
C LEU A 11 8.55 12.52 -16.95
N PRO A 12 9.37 13.50 -16.53
CA PRO A 12 10.22 13.32 -15.36
C PRO A 12 9.35 13.21 -14.10
N LEU A 13 9.73 12.31 -13.18
CA LEU A 13 9.11 12.16 -11.88
C LEU A 13 10.13 11.75 -10.83
N THR A 14 9.75 11.83 -9.57
CA THR A 14 10.58 11.40 -8.43
C THR A 14 9.74 10.62 -7.43
N ILE A 15 10.38 9.74 -6.68
CA ILE A 15 9.77 9.15 -5.48
C ILE A 15 10.00 10.12 -4.32
N GLU A 16 8.99 10.87 -3.91
CA GLU A 16 9.11 11.77 -2.75
C GLU A 16 9.06 11.03 -1.43
N GLN A 17 8.19 10.03 -1.33
CA GLN A 17 8.06 9.23 -0.12
C GLN A 17 7.78 7.77 -0.47
N LEU A 18 8.37 6.87 0.35
CA LEU A 18 8.10 5.43 0.33
C LEU A 18 7.41 5.03 1.62
N TRP A 19 6.31 4.28 1.48
CA TRP A 19 5.53 3.81 2.61
C TRP A 19 5.26 2.32 2.49
N VAL A 20 5.39 1.62 3.60
CA VAL A 20 4.87 0.26 3.78
C VAL A 20 3.85 0.23 4.91
N TYR A 21 2.91 -0.66 4.82
CA TYR A 21 1.86 -0.86 5.82
C TYR A 21 1.93 -2.31 6.29
N PRO A 22 2.86 -2.65 7.20
CA PRO A 22 3.17 -4.06 7.51
C PRO A 22 1.94 -4.86 7.88
N ILE A 23 1.03 -4.27 8.66
CA ILE A 23 -0.23 -4.88 9.04
C ILE A 23 -1.38 -4.19 8.30
N LYS A 24 -2.23 -4.97 7.63
CA LYS A 24 -3.43 -4.46 6.96
C LYS A 24 -4.24 -3.60 7.94
N SER A 25 -4.64 -2.41 7.49
CA SER A 25 -5.41 -1.42 8.28
C SER A 25 -4.69 -0.75 9.47
N CYS A 26 -3.48 -1.16 9.86
CA CYS A 26 -2.67 -0.45 10.85
C CYS A 26 -1.93 0.74 10.24
N ALA A 27 -1.26 1.55 11.07
CA ALA A 27 -0.48 2.71 10.62
C ALA A 27 0.63 2.29 9.65
N GLY A 28 1.03 3.22 8.77
CA GLY A 28 2.14 3.03 7.86
C GLY A 28 3.50 3.33 8.49
N VAL A 29 4.54 2.84 7.83
CA VAL A 29 5.94 3.14 8.13
C VAL A 29 6.54 3.80 6.90
N ARG A 30 7.01 5.03 7.04
CA ARG A 30 7.80 5.70 6.00
C ARG A 30 9.22 5.16 6.02
N LEU A 31 9.75 4.82 4.87
CA LEU A 31 11.07 4.23 4.70
C LEU A 31 11.92 5.09 3.76
N ALA A 32 13.18 5.32 4.12
CA ALA A 32 14.12 5.97 3.20
C ALA A 32 14.42 5.11 1.96
N GLN A 33 14.32 3.79 2.11
CA GLN A 33 14.49 2.82 1.02
C GLN A 33 13.72 1.54 1.31
N ALA A 34 13.31 0.83 0.25
CA ALA A 34 12.62 -0.45 0.34
C ALA A 34 12.98 -1.37 -0.83
N GLU A 35 13.14 -2.65 -0.56
CA GLU A 35 13.28 -3.66 -1.60
C GLU A 35 11.94 -3.88 -2.31
N LEU A 36 11.98 -3.99 -3.63
CA LEU A 36 10.82 -4.30 -4.45
C LEU A 36 10.73 -5.82 -4.66
N LEU A 37 9.57 -6.39 -4.34
CA LEU A 37 9.22 -7.78 -4.60
C LEU A 37 8.17 -7.84 -5.72
N PRO A 38 7.90 -9.02 -6.31
CA PRO A 38 6.77 -9.20 -7.22
C PRO A 38 5.42 -8.81 -6.58
N THR A 39 5.31 -8.94 -5.26
CA THR A 39 4.14 -8.64 -4.43
C THR A 39 4.08 -7.20 -3.91
N GLY A 40 4.95 -6.30 -4.37
CA GLY A 40 5.06 -4.91 -3.91
C GLY A 40 6.30 -4.64 -3.08
N LEU A 41 6.27 -3.70 -2.16
CA LEU A 41 7.41 -3.41 -1.29
C LEU A 41 7.54 -4.48 -0.20
N LEU A 42 8.78 -4.86 0.12
CA LEU A 42 9.08 -5.81 1.19
C LEU A 42 8.36 -5.40 2.49
N TRP A 43 7.71 -6.37 3.13
CA TRP A 43 6.89 -6.24 4.34
C TRP A 43 5.57 -5.46 4.19
N ASP A 44 5.20 -5.04 2.99
CA ASP A 44 3.90 -4.37 2.79
C ASP A 44 2.75 -5.38 2.91
N ARG A 45 1.79 -5.11 3.80
CA ARG A 45 0.59 -5.94 4.08
C ARG A 45 0.92 -7.44 4.28
N THR A 46 2.05 -7.73 4.94
CA THR A 46 2.47 -9.09 5.27
C THR A 46 1.64 -9.69 6.40
N TRP A 47 1.11 -8.85 7.29
CA TRP A 47 0.26 -9.27 8.41
C TRP A 47 -1.14 -8.67 8.32
N MET A 48 -2.08 -9.34 9.00
CA MET A 48 -3.47 -8.94 9.01
C MET A 48 -4.15 -9.40 10.30
N VAL A 49 -5.08 -8.61 10.82
CA VAL A 49 -5.94 -9.01 11.94
C VAL A 49 -7.21 -9.65 11.38
N VAL A 50 -7.56 -10.80 11.92
CA VAL A 50 -8.76 -11.56 11.55
C VAL A 50 -9.61 -11.87 12.78
N ASP A 51 -10.89 -12.15 12.55
CA ASP A 51 -11.79 -12.69 13.57
C ASP A 51 -11.63 -14.22 13.73
N GLN A 52 -12.47 -14.81 14.60
CA GLN A 52 -12.48 -16.24 14.88
C GLN A 52 -12.87 -17.13 13.68
N ARG A 53 -13.35 -16.54 12.58
CA ARG A 53 -13.73 -17.24 11.35
C ARG A 53 -12.65 -17.12 10.27
N GLY A 54 -11.57 -16.38 10.58
CA GLY A 54 -10.53 -16.05 9.62
C GLY A 54 -10.88 -14.88 8.68
N GLU A 55 -12.00 -14.17 8.93
CA GLU A 55 -12.38 -12.99 8.15
C GLU A 55 -11.51 -11.80 8.56
N PHE A 56 -11.00 -11.06 7.56
CA PHE A 56 -10.18 -9.89 7.83
C PHE A 56 -10.99 -8.75 8.46
N LEU A 57 -10.31 -8.01 9.34
CA LEU A 57 -10.85 -6.82 9.95
C LEU A 57 -10.10 -5.58 9.48
N SER A 58 -10.83 -4.49 9.32
CA SER A 58 -10.28 -3.23 8.86
C SER A 58 -10.66 -2.06 9.75
N GLN A 59 -10.19 -0.87 9.41
CA GLN A 59 -10.60 0.36 10.11
C GLN A 59 -12.09 0.65 9.99
N ARG A 60 -12.82 0.02 9.08
CA ARG A 60 -14.28 0.15 8.98
C ARG A 60 -15.00 -0.46 10.18
N GLU A 61 -14.53 -1.62 10.62
CA GLU A 61 -15.08 -2.33 11.78
C GLU A 61 -14.41 -1.88 13.08
N LEU A 62 -13.10 -1.69 13.03
CA LEU A 62 -12.24 -1.35 14.17
C LEU A 62 -11.34 -0.14 13.85
N PRO A 63 -11.87 1.10 13.88
CA PRO A 63 -11.10 2.31 13.51
C PRO A 63 -9.82 2.49 14.32
N ARG A 64 -9.76 1.97 15.56
CA ARG A 64 -8.55 1.99 16.40
C ARG A 64 -7.36 1.21 15.83
N LEU A 65 -7.56 0.37 14.80
CA LEU A 65 -6.43 -0.22 14.05
C LEU A 65 -5.47 0.85 13.51
N ALA A 66 -5.97 2.04 13.18
CA ALA A 66 -5.15 3.17 12.76
C ALA A 66 -4.12 3.61 13.80
N LEU A 67 -4.36 3.35 15.09
CA LEU A 67 -3.48 3.71 16.20
C LEU A 67 -2.39 2.68 16.48
N VAL A 68 -2.46 1.49 15.89
CA VAL A 68 -1.40 0.48 15.98
C VAL A 68 -0.27 0.91 15.06
N ARG A 69 0.90 1.23 15.64
CA ARG A 69 2.06 1.79 14.95
C ARG A 69 3.19 0.76 14.85
N PRO A 70 3.36 0.12 13.69
CA PRO A 70 4.47 -0.77 13.44
C PRO A 70 5.80 -0.01 13.30
N ARG A 71 6.89 -0.62 13.72
CA ARG A 71 8.27 -0.14 13.50
C ARG A 71 9.18 -1.33 13.26
N PHE A 72 10.11 -1.19 12.31
CA PHE A 72 11.19 -2.18 12.14
C PHE A 72 12.35 -1.81 13.03
N ARG A 73 12.73 -2.71 13.94
CA ARG A 73 13.82 -2.50 14.87
C ARG A 73 14.55 -3.81 15.17
N LEU A 74 15.87 -3.82 15.01
CA LEU A 74 16.73 -4.98 15.34
C LEU A 74 16.25 -6.31 14.74
N GLY A 75 15.76 -6.28 13.47
CA GLY A 75 15.27 -7.48 12.80
C GLY A 75 13.89 -7.96 13.28
N GLN A 76 13.17 -7.15 14.02
CA GLN A 76 11.82 -7.43 14.52
C GLN A 76 10.82 -6.38 14.06
N LEU A 77 9.56 -6.75 14.07
CA LEU A 77 8.42 -5.83 13.97
C LEU A 77 7.98 -5.50 15.40
N GLU A 78 8.23 -4.26 15.83
CA GLU A 78 7.73 -3.70 17.08
C GLU A 78 6.39 -3.04 16.82
N LEU A 79 5.36 -3.38 17.62
CA LEU A 79 4.03 -2.77 17.56
C LEU A 79 3.82 -1.92 18.80
N GLN A 80 3.36 -0.70 18.60
CA GLN A 80 3.00 0.23 19.67
C GLN A 80 1.56 0.68 19.51
N ALA A 81 0.85 0.82 20.63
CA ALA A 81 -0.51 1.39 20.65
C ALA A 81 -0.71 2.15 21.98
N PRO A 82 -1.61 3.16 22.02
CA PRO A 82 -1.88 3.94 23.23
C PRO A 82 -2.27 3.05 24.42
N GLY A 83 -1.54 3.21 25.54
CA GLY A 83 -1.82 2.45 26.78
C GLY A 83 -1.35 1.00 26.79
N MET A 84 -0.72 0.51 25.73
CA MET A 84 -0.22 -0.86 25.62
C MET A 84 1.31 -0.94 25.79
N LEU A 85 1.77 -2.04 26.34
CA LEU A 85 3.19 -2.40 26.23
C LEU A 85 3.53 -2.75 24.78
N SER A 86 4.75 -2.44 24.33
CA SER A 86 5.20 -2.81 22.97
C SER A 86 5.15 -4.32 22.79
N LEU A 87 4.61 -4.77 21.66
CA LEU A 87 4.69 -6.17 21.23
C LEU A 87 5.81 -6.31 20.20
N HIS A 88 6.68 -7.30 20.38
CA HIS A 88 7.78 -7.60 19.49
C HIS A 88 7.54 -8.94 18.78
N LEU A 89 7.58 -8.91 17.45
CA LEU A 89 7.38 -10.08 16.60
C LEU A 89 8.65 -10.30 15.76
N ALA A 90 9.20 -11.51 15.76
CA ALA A 90 10.23 -11.85 14.79
C ALA A 90 9.64 -11.82 13.38
N LEU A 91 10.37 -11.27 12.40
CA LEU A 91 9.86 -11.08 11.04
C LEU A 91 9.57 -12.40 10.31
N ASP A 92 10.23 -13.48 10.72
CA ASP A 92 10.06 -14.85 10.20
C ASP A 92 9.18 -15.74 11.08
N ALA A 93 8.67 -15.22 12.21
CA ALA A 93 7.83 -16.00 13.11
C ALA A 93 6.54 -16.48 12.41
N ALA A 94 6.18 -17.71 12.72
CA ALA A 94 4.93 -18.35 12.33
C ALA A 94 4.68 -19.48 13.35
N GLU A 95 3.48 -19.55 13.95
CA GLU A 95 3.22 -20.62 14.94
C GLU A 95 2.46 -21.79 14.31
N ALA A 96 1.31 -21.52 13.70
CA ALA A 96 0.47 -22.57 13.14
C ALA A 96 -0.12 -22.17 11.79
N PRO A 97 -0.17 -23.09 10.81
CA PRO A 97 -0.89 -22.82 9.55
C PRO A 97 -2.38 -22.60 9.83
N CYS A 98 -2.97 -21.66 9.11
CA CYS A 98 -4.40 -21.34 9.18
C CYS A 98 -4.95 -20.92 7.82
N ARG A 99 -6.27 -20.89 7.71
CA ARG A 99 -6.98 -20.37 6.54
C ARG A 99 -7.63 -19.05 6.91
N VAL A 100 -7.52 -18.08 6.00
CA VAL A 100 -8.11 -16.74 6.20
C VAL A 100 -8.81 -16.28 4.93
N ARG A 101 -9.65 -15.26 5.06
CA ARG A 101 -10.35 -14.67 3.93
C ARG A 101 -10.05 -13.18 3.82
N VAL A 102 -9.75 -12.74 2.60
CA VAL A 102 -9.62 -11.33 2.22
C VAL A 102 -10.54 -11.07 1.04
N TRP A 103 -11.63 -10.38 1.27
CA TRP A 103 -12.73 -10.23 0.30
C TRP A 103 -13.27 -11.61 -0.12
N ASP A 104 -13.22 -11.95 -1.39
CA ASP A 104 -13.67 -13.23 -1.93
C ASP A 104 -12.56 -14.29 -1.98
N ASP A 105 -11.31 -13.93 -1.60
CA ASP A 105 -10.17 -14.82 -1.67
C ASP A 105 -9.98 -15.59 -0.35
N GLU A 106 -9.94 -16.92 -0.42
CA GLU A 106 -9.49 -17.79 0.67
C GLU A 106 -8.00 -18.08 0.51
N LEU A 107 -7.22 -17.85 1.58
CA LEU A 107 -5.75 -17.84 1.55
C LEU A 107 -5.18 -18.69 2.67
N ASP A 108 -4.04 -19.31 2.39
CA ASP A 108 -3.19 -19.91 3.41
C ASP A 108 -2.39 -18.80 4.12
N ALA A 109 -2.26 -18.94 5.42
CA ALA A 109 -1.59 -18.00 6.30
C ALA A 109 -1.02 -18.73 7.53
N TYR A 110 -0.23 -18.00 8.32
CA TYR A 110 0.26 -18.49 9.61
C TYR A 110 -0.28 -17.62 10.74
N ASP A 111 -0.81 -18.28 11.75
CA ASP A 111 -1.19 -17.64 13.00
C ASP A 111 0.08 -17.18 13.75
N MET A 112 0.01 -15.99 14.36
CA MET A 112 1.14 -15.40 15.09
C MET A 112 1.08 -15.65 16.60
N GLY A 113 0.20 -16.54 17.06
CA GLY A 113 0.10 -17.02 18.41
C GLY A 113 -0.75 -16.21 19.36
N ASP A 114 -0.91 -16.75 20.57
CA ASP A 114 -1.85 -16.24 21.56
C ASP A 114 -1.42 -14.89 22.14
N VAL A 115 -0.13 -14.61 22.24
CA VAL A 115 0.38 -13.33 22.76
C VAL A 115 -0.04 -12.17 21.84
N ALA A 116 0.14 -12.35 20.52
CA ALA A 116 -0.31 -11.35 19.55
C ALA A 116 -1.84 -11.21 19.55
N ALA A 117 -2.56 -12.33 19.59
CA ALA A 117 -4.01 -12.35 19.65
C ALA A 117 -4.56 -11.59 20.89
N GLN A 118 -3.99 -11.84 22.06
CA GLN A 118 -4.37 -11.16 23.29
C GLN A 118 -4.08 -9.67 23.22
N TRP A 119 -2.87 -9.28 22.74
CA TRP A 119 -2.49 -7.88 22.62
C TRP A 119 -3.46 -7.09 21.74
N PHE A 120 -3.82 -7.63 20.56
CA PHE A 120 -4.80 -6.97 19.68
C PHE A 120 -6.20 -6.94 20.31
N SER A 121 -6.63 -8.01 20.98
CA SER A 121 -7.94 -8.08 21.64
C SER A 121 -8.02 -7.05 22.77
N ASP A 122 -7.01 -6.97 23.63
CA ASP A 122 -6.97 -6.02 24.75
C ASP A 122 -7.01 -4.57 24.24
N PHE A 123 -6.32 -4.26 23.16
CA PHE A 123 -6.32 -2.92 22.61
C PHE A 123 -7.60 -2.57 21.85
N LEU A 124 -8.04 -3.44 20.93
CA LEU A 124 -9.12 -3.11 19.98
C LEU A 124 -10.53 -3.33 20.55
N LEU A 125 -10.68 -4.25 21.51
CA LEU A 125 -11.98 -4.64 22.05
C LEU A 125 -12.25 -4.12 23.47
N ALA A 126 -11.30 -3.40 24.10
CA ALA A 126 -11.44 -2.88 25.45
C ALA A 126 -12.76 -2.14 25.69
N ASP A 127 -13.16 -1.30 24.73
CA ASP A 127 -14.38 -0.49 24.79
C ASP A 127 -15.57 -1.13 24.02
N ARG A 128 -15.38 -2.36 23.49
CA ARG A 128 -16.34 -3.03 22.61
C ARG A 128 -16.53 -4.52 22.91
N PRO A 129 -16.64 -4.93 24.18
CA PRO A 129 -16.78 -6.35 24.55
C PRO A 129 -18.05 -6.98 23.95
N GLN A 130 -19.07 -6.17 23.66
CA GLN A 130 -20.33 -6.60 23.06
C GLN A 130 -20.18 -7.15 21.62
N LEU A 131 -19.07 -6.91 20.94
CA LEU A 131 -18.83 -7.46 19.58
C LEU A 131 -18.62 -8.97 19.60
N GLY A 132 -18.24 -9.57 20.75
CA GLY A 132 -18.03 -11.01 20.88
C GLY A 132 -16.95 -11.57 19.96
N LEU A 133 -16.02 -10.71 19.48
CA LEU A 133 -14.96 -11.09 18.59
C LEU A 133 -13.79 -11.72 19.35
N ARG A 134 -13.13 -12.67 18.70
CA ARG A 134 -11.81 -13.18 19.09
C ARG A 134 -10.85 -12.84 17.96
N LEU A 135 -9.85 -12.03 18.27
CA LEU A 135 -8.92 -11.53 17.27
C LEU A 135 -7.68 -12.42 17.19
N ARG A 136 -7.20 -12.63 15.98
CA ARG A 136 -5.91 -13.26 15.70
C ARG A 136 -5.10 -12.36 14.79
N LEU A 137 -3.79 -12.29 15.02
CA LEU A 137 -2.87 -11.73 14.04
C LEU A 137 -2.38 -12.89 13.17
N VAL A 138 -2.41 -12.71 11.86
CA VAL A 138 -1.94 -13.72 10.90
C VAL A 138 -0.89 -13.12 9.97
N ARG A 139 0.02 -13.96 9.49
CA ARG A 139 1.05 -13.63 8.52
C ARG A 139 0.74 -14.33 7.20
N PHE A 140 0.90 -13.62 6.10
CA PHE A 140 0.75 -14.17 4.75
C PHE A 140 1.74 -15.31 4.53
N ASP A 141 1.27 -16.45 4.02
CA ASP A 141 2.13 -17.55 3.65
C ASP A 141 2.92 -17.17 2.39
N PRO A 142 4.27 -17.10 2.44
CA PRO A 142 5.08 -16.73 1.28
C PRO A 142 4.92 -17.69 0.09
N ASP A 143 4.50 -18.93 0.33
CA ASP A 143 4.25 -19.92 -0.73
C ASP A 143 2.84 -19.79 -1.33
N CYS A 144 1.96 -18.98 -0.72
CA CYS A 144 0.63 -18.69 -1.24
C CYS A 144 0.72 -17.68 -2.40
N VAL A 145 0.02 -17.93 -3.49
CA VAL A 145 -0.08 -17.01 -4.63
C VAL A 145 -1.48 -16.42 -4.68
N ARG A 146 -1.59 -15.13 -4.41
CA ARG A 146 -2.82 -14.36 -4.55
C ARG A 146 -2.72 -13.43 -5.76
N PRO A 147 -3.36 -13.74 -6.91
CA PRO A 147 -3.26 -12.92 -8.11
C PRO A 147 -4.11 -11.65 -8.01
N SER A 148 -3.65 -10.57 -8.61
CA SER A 148 -4.47 -9.40 -8.88
C SER A 148 -5.48 -9.68 -10.01
N ASP A 149 -6.56 -8.91 -10.08
CA ASP A 149 -7.61 -9.09 -11.10
C ASP A 149 -7.04 -8.91 -12.52
N VAL A 150 -6.99 -10.00 -13.26
CA VAL A 150 -6.40 -10.08 -14.61
C VAL A 150 -7.08 -9.18 -15.63
N ARG A 151 -8.33 -8.80 -15.41
CA ARG A 151 -9.06 -7.85 -16.29
C ARG A 151 -8.39 -6.48 -16.31
N TRP A 152 -7.81 -6.06 -15.19
CA TRP A 152 -7.12 -4.79 -15.06
C TRP A 152 -5.63 -4.89 -15.35
N THR A 153 -5.01 -6.05 -15.14
CA THR A 153 -3.59 -6.24 -15.43
C THR A 153 -3.30 -6.58 -16.91
N GLY A 154 -4.33 -6.65 -17.74
CA GLY A 154 -4.17 -7.03 -19.14
C GLY A 154 -3.72 -8.49 -19.34
N GLY A 155 -4.13 -9.39 -18.43
CA GLY A 155 -3.77 -10.79 -18.44
C GLY A 155 -2.43 -11.13 -17.79
N ILE A 156 -1.74 -10.12 -17.21
CA ILE A 156 -0.47 -10.32 -16.52
C ILE A 156 -0.72 -10.88 -15.13
N GLN A 157 0.00 -11.94 -14.79
CA GLN A 157 0.01 -12.48 -13.44
C GLN A 157 0.80 -11.53 -12.52
N ALA A 158 0.10 -10.86 -11.62
CA ALA A 158 0.69 -9.94 -10.65
C ALA A 158 0.26 -10.36 -9.25
N PRO A 159 1.15 -11.02 -8.48
CA PRO A 159 0.82 -11.45 -7.13
C PRO A 159 0.74 -10.26 -6.17
N ASN A 160 -0.03 -10.42 -5.11
CA ASN A 160 -0.09 -9.49 -3.99
C ASN A 160 -0.27 -10.25 -2.67
N THR A 161 -0.07 -9.58 -1.54
CA THR A 161 -0.23 -10.15 -0.20
C THR A 161 -1.64 -9.88 0.35
N PHE A 162 -1.77 -9.40 1.59
CA PHE A 162 -3.05 -8.98 2.16
C PHE A 162 -3.50 -7.57 1.71
N SER A 163 -2.92 -7.02 0.63
CA SER A 163 -3.41 -5.78 0.03
C SER A 163 -4.87 -5.93 -0.47
N ASP A 164 -5.52 -4.84 -0.84
CA ASP A 164 -6.93 -4.93 -1.28
C ASP A 164 -7.10 -5.60 -2.65
N GLY A 165 -6.05 -5.68 -3.45
CA GLY A 165 -6.11 -6.42 -4.72
C GLY A 165 -4.93 -6.17 -5.65
N TYR A 166 -4.01 -5.27 -5.29
CA TYR A 166 -2.84 -4.94 -6.11
C TYR A 166 -1.61 -4.70 -5.23
N PRO A 167 -0.40 -4.99 -5.73
CA PRO A 167 0.83 -4.92 -4.95
C PRO A 167 1.24 -3.50 -4.53
N LEU A 168 0.86 -2.48 -5.31
CA LEU A 168 1.28 -1.10 -5.06
C LEU A 168 0.11 -0.12 -5.24
N LEU A 169 0.12 0.95 -4.45
CA LEU A 169 -0.71 2.13 -4.64
C LEU A 169 0.20 3.35 -4.86
N LEU A 170 -0.04 4.06 -5.95
CA LEU A 170 0.65 5.30 -6.34
C LEU A 170 -0.25 6.50 -6.09
N LEU A 171 0.33 7.60 -5.65
CA LEU A 171 -0.36 8.89 -5.48
C LEU A 171 0.59 10.02 -5.84
N SER A 172 0.17 11.02 -6.61
CA SER A 172 0.96 12.24 -6.82
C SER A 172 0.86 13.17 -5.61
N ALA A 173 1.97 13.80 -5.25
CA ALA A 173 1.99 14.82 -4.19
C ALA A 173 1.05 15.98 -4.53
N ALA A 174 1.03 16.38 -5.80
CA ALA A 174 0.16 17.43 -6.29
C ALA A 174 -1.34 17.10 -6.15
N ALA A 175 -1.76 15.82 -6.28
CA ALA A 175 -3.14 15.42 -6.02
C ALA A 175 -3.53 15.60 -4.56
N LEU A 176 -2.62 15.25 -3.63
CA LEU A 176 -2.84 15.50 -2.20
C LEU A 176 -2.88 16.98 -1.89
N ASP A 177 -2.03 17.79 -2.52
CA ASP A 177 -2.01 19.24 -2.37
C ASP A 177 -3.29 19.87 -2.89
N GLU A 178 -3.82 19.45 -4.04
CA GLU A 178 -5.11 19.91 -4.57
C GLU A 178 -6.25 19.59 -3.59
N LEU A 179 -6.32 18.37 -3.09
CA LEU A 179 -7.32 18.00 -2.09
C LEU A 179 -7.21 18.90 -0.86
N ASN A 180 -5.98 19.16 -0.36
CA ASN A 180 -5.75 20.00 0.78
C ASN A 180 -6.06 21.48 0.53
N GLN A 181 -5.88 21.99 -0.69
CA GLN A 181 -6.34 23.32 -1.07
C GLN A 181 -7.86 23.43 -1.01
N ARG A 182 -8.59 22.43 -1.56
CA ARG A 182 -10.05 22.38 -1.49
C ARG A 182 -10.55 22.34 -0.04
N ARG A 183 -9.89 21.56 0.83
CA ARG A 183 -10.20 21.49 2.26
C ARG A 183 -10.03 22.84 2.96
N ARG A 184 -8.91 23.53 2.70
CA ARG A 184 -8.66 24.88 3.27
C ARG A 184 -9.74 25.90 2.87
N LEU A 185 -10.23 25.84 1.62
CA LEU A 185 -11.33 26.69 1.17
C LEU A 185 -12.64 26.41 1.95
N LEU A 186 -12.80 25.21 2.50
CA LEU A 186 -13.93 24.84 3.35
C LEU A 186 -13.65 25.06 4.85
N GLY A 187 -12.52 25.70 5.20
CA GLY A 187 -12.13 25.91 6.60
C GLY A 187 -11.68 24.62 7.33
N GLN A 188 -11.32 23.57 6.59
CA GLN A 188 -10.91 22.29 7.15
C GLN A 188 -9.37 22.18 7.14
N GLU A 189 -8.83 21.42 8.10
CA GLU A 189 -7.40 21.15 8.20
C GLU A 189 -6.90 20.24 7.05
N ALA A 190 -5.61 20.39 6.72
CA ALA A 190 -4.96 19.54 5.74
C ALA A 190 -4.84 18.09 6.23
N LEU A 191 -4.89 17.15 5.29
CA LEU A 191 -4.72 15.72 5.55
C LEU A 191 -3.30 15.29 5.20
N GLY A 192 -2.78 14.35 5.98
CA GLY A 192 -1.55 13.64 5.65
C GLY A 192 -1.79 12.53 4.62
N VAL A 193 -0.70 12.15 3.96
CA VAL A 193 -0.69 11.08 2.94
C VAL A 193 -1.11 9.72 3.51
N GLU A 194 -0.87 9.49 4.79
CA GLU A 194 -1.16 8.23 5.50
C GLU A 194 -2.64 7.85 5.50
N ARG A 195 -3.56 8.83 5.32
CA ARG A 195 -5.00 8.55 5.19
C ARG A 195 -5.32 7.75 3.91
N PHE A 196 -4.54 7.97 2.86
CA PHE A 196 -4.76 7.35 1.55
C PHE A 196 -3.93 6.09 1.35
N ARG A 197 -2.92 5.88 2.21
CA ARG A 197 -2.11 4.66 2.31
C ARG A 197 -1.38 4.27 1.02
N PRO A 198 -0.78 5.24 0.26
CA PRO A 198 0.01 4.88 -0.91
C PRO A 198 1.33 4.23 -0.51
N ASN A 199 1.89 3.43 -1.42
CA ASN A 199 3.25 2.91 -1.29
C ASN A 199 4.28 3.93 -1.81
N LEU A 200 3.96 4.60 -2.92
CA LEU A 200 4.81 5.66 -3.49
C LEU A 200 4.02 6.95 -3.57
N LEU A 201 4.56 8.00 -2.94
CA LEU A 201 4.17 9.38 -3.22
C LEU A 201 5.09 9.91 -4.30
N LEU A 202 4.52 10.31 -5.44
CA LEU A 202 5.25 10.72 -6.63
C LEU A 202 5.29 12.25 -6.72
N GLY A 203 6.50 12.79 -6.87
CA GLY A 203 6.72 14.20 -7.13
C GLY A 203 6.94 14.51 -8.61
N SER A 204 7.03 15.80 -8.91
CA SER A 204 7.25 16.32 -10.27
C SER A 204 6.11 15.98 -11.26
N LEU A 205 4.93 15.72 -10.75
CA LEU A 205 3.70 15.47 -11.52
C LEU A 205 2.68 16.57 -11.22
N GLU A 206 1.80 16.85 -12.17
CA GLU A 206 0.58 17.62 -11.91
C GLU A 206 -0.43 16.76 -11.13
N ALA A 207 -1.45 17.41 -10.57
CA ALA A 207 -2.47 16.71 -9.80
C ALA A 207 -3.20 15.67 -10.66
N HIS A 208 -3.20 14.42 -10.17
CA HIS A 208 -3.86 13.28 -10.81
C HIS A 208 -3.21 12.80 -12.13
N ASP A 209 -1.99 13.21 -12.44
CA ASP A 209 -1.26 12.69 -13.60
C ASP A 209 -1.06 11.18 -13.52
N GLU A 210 -0.92 10.63 -12.30
CA GLU A 210 -0.83 9.18 -12.09
C GLU A 210 -1.99 8.40 -12.72
N ASP A 211 -3.16 9.01 -12.87
CA ASP A 211 -4.35 8.40 -13.49
C ASP A 211 -4.17 8.11 -14.98
N ARG A 212 -3.22 8.78 -15.63
CA ARG A 212 -2.99 8.76 -17.08
C ARG A 212 -1.68 8.09 -17.48
N LEU A 213 -0.82 7.75 -16.50
CA LEU A 213 0.43 7.06 -16.77
C LEU A 213 0.18 5.61 -17.17
N ALA A 214 0.86 5.15 -18.22
CA ALA A 214 0.88 3.75 -18.65
C ALA A 214 2.04 2.98 -18.02
N GLU A 215 3.14 3.66 -17.74
CA GLU A 215 4.32 3.07 -17.11
C GLU A 215 5.11 4.10 -16.31
N LEU A 216 5.82 3.58 -15.30
CA LEU A 216 6.83 4.32 -14.54
C LEU A 216 8.12 3.52 -14.59
N ARG A 217 9.23 4.20 -14.81
CA ARG A 217 10.57 3.62 -14.92
C ARG A 217 11.52 4.32 -13.97
N PHE A 218 12.27 3.53 -13.22
CA PHE A 218 13.29 4.02 -12.29
C PHE A 218 14.61 3.32 -12.57
N PRO A 219 15.59 4.01 -13.19
CA PRO A 219 16.93 3.47 -13.41
C PRO A 219 17.64 3.24 -12.06
N VAL A 220 18.19 2.04 -11.86
CA VAL A 220 18.94 1.67 -10.66
C VAL A 220 20.40 1.48 -11.04
N ALA A 221 21.28 2.26 -10.43
CA ALA A 221 22.72 2.06 -10.60
C ALA A 221 23.12 0.71 -9.96
N THR A 222 23.50 -0.26 -10.76
CA THR A 222 24.10 -1.49 -10.26
C THR A 222 25.58 -1.20 -9.91
N ARG A 223 25.97 -1.45 -8.65
CA ARG A 223 27.40 -1.48 -8.32
C ARG A 223 28.05 -2.58 -9.14
N ALA A 224 28.95 -2.22 -10.05
CA ALA A 224 29.83 -3.17 -10.71
C ALA A 224 30.50 -4.03 -9.62
N GLY A 225 30.33 -5.34 -9.71
CA GLY A 225 31.01 -6.28 -8.80
C GLY A 225 32.51 -6.02 -8.81
N VAL A 226 33.12 -6.00 -7.63
CA VAL A 226 34.59 -5.98 -7.50
C VAL A 226 35.12 -7.33 -8.04
N GLY A 227 35.54 -7.33 -9.29
CA GLY A 227 36.16 -8.51 -9.92
C GLY A 227 36.33 -8.35 -11.41
N THR A 228 37.60 -8.10 -11.83
CA THR A 228 38.17 -8.13 -13.18
C THR A 228 37.80 -7.01 -14.15
N ALA A 229 38.82 -6.21 -14.41
CA ALA A 229 38.80 -5.13 -15.39
C ALA A 229 38.48 -5.60 -16.82
N SER A 230 37.27 -5.32 -17.28
CA SER A 230 36.95 -5.06 -18.66
C SER A 230 35.78 -4.10 -18.68
N ALA A 231 36.12 -2.82 -18.85
CA ALA A 231 35.15 -1.73 -18.92
C ALA A 231 34.46 -1.76 -20.27
N THR A 232 33.20 -2.21 -20.33
CA THR A 232 32.24 -1.75 -21.36
C THR A 232 30.83 -2.19 -20.96
N SER A 233 29.97 -1.21 -20.76
CA SER A 233 28.56 -1.22 -20.43
C SER A 233 28.23 -1.41 -18.93
N SER A 234 27.98 -0.29 -18.23
CA SER A 234 27.16 -0.33 -17.02
C SER A 234 25.75 -0.75 -17.46
N GLU A 235 25.41 -2.01 -17.25
CA GLU A 235 24.02 -2.43 -17.34
C GLU A 235 23.26 -1.70 -16.23
N THR A 236 22.51 -0.67 -16.57
CA THR A 236 21.56 -0.04 -15.66
C THR A 236 20.39 -0.99 -15.49
N ALA A 237 20.26 -1.59 -14.32
CA ALA A 237 19.04 -2.27 -13.97
C ALA A 237 17.90 -1.23 -13.87
N GLU A 238 16.70 -1.63 -14.18
CA GLU A 238 15.56 -0.72 -14.19
C GLU A 238 14.37 -1.36 -13.45
N VAL A 239 13.72 -0.57 -12.60
CA VAL A 239 12.40 -0.91 -12.08
C VAL A 239 11.36 -0.42 -13.07
N TRP A 240 10.41 -1.29 -13.41
CA TRP A 240 9.26 -0.98 -14.22
C TRP A 240 7.98 -1.28 -13.44
N LEU A 241 7.20 -0.23 -13.17
CA LEU A 241 5.87 -0.30 -12.56
C LEU A 241 4.82 0.08 -13.61
N GLN A 242 3.70 -0.62 -13.59
CA GLN A 242 2.57 -0.35 -14.48
C GLN A 242 1.33 0.01 -13.66
N PRO A 243 0.83 1.28 -13.72
CA PRO A 243 -0.49 1.62 -13.25
C PRO A 243 -1.54 0.83 -14.02
N VAL A 244 -2.51 0.24 -13.32
CA VAL A 244 -3.47 -0.66 -13.96
C VAL A 244 -4.92 -0.32 -13.65
N LYS A 245 -5.21 0.18 -12.44
CA LYS A 245 -6.59 0.42 -12.01
C LYS A 245 -6.67 1.64 -11.10
N PRO A 246 -7.61 2.57 -11.34
CA PRO A 246 -7.89 3.62 -10.36
C PRO A 246 -8.22 3.01 -8.99
N CYS A 247 -7.70 3.61 -7.93
CA CYS A 247 -7.99 3.15 -6.58
C CYS A 247 -9.35 3.69 -6.12
N ALA A 248 -10.38 2.84 -6.17
CA ALA A 248 -11.67 3.18 -5.58
C ALA A 248 -11.53 3.34 -4.06
N ARG A 249 -12.07 4.42 -3.52
CA ARG A 249 -11.95 4.76 -2.11
C ARG A 249 -13.17 4.28 -1.33
N CYS A 250 -12.90 3.67 -0.17
CA CYS A 250 -13.88 3.36 0.86
C CYS A 250 -13.85 4.45 1.95
N SER A 251 -14.53 4.24 3.07
CA SER A 251 -14.57 5.16 4.20
C SER A 251 -13.28 5.23 5.04
N ILE A 252 -12.27 4.40 4.79
CA ILE A 252 -11.02 4.42 5.58
C ILE A 252 -10.34 5.81 5.61
N PRO A 253 -10.30 6.61 4.52
CA PRO A 253 -9.78 7.98 4.59
C PRO A 253 -10.53 8.91 5.56
N ASP A 254 -11.76 8.58 5.95
CA ASP A 254 -12.53 9.35 6.93
C ASP A 254 -12.13 9.02 8.38
N VAL A 255 -11.37 7.94 8.63
CA VAL A 255 -10.80 7.65 9.94
C VAL A 255 -9.56 8.51 10.18
N ASP A 256 -9.54 9.23 11.28
CA ASP A 256 -8.37 10.00 11.70
C ASP A 256 -7.27 9.06 12.22
N PRO A 257 -6.09 9.01 11.57
CA PRO A 257 -5.02 8.11 12.00
C PRO A 257 -4.35 8.51 13.32
N ALA A 258 -4.55 9.74 13.79
CA ALA A 258 -4.02 10.20 15.07
C ALA A 258 -4.92 9.82 16.26
N THR A 259 -6.22 9.75 16.05
CA THR A 259 -7.21 9.50 17.11
C THR A 259 -7.93 8.16 16.99
N GLY A 260 -7.90 7.53 15.81
CA GLY A 260 -8.68 6.32 15.52
C GLY A 260 -10.19 6.56 15.53
N ILE A 261 -10.61 7.81 15.28
CA ILE A 261 -12.03 8.20 15.27
C ILE A 261 -12.47 8.45 13.84
N GLU A 262 -13.61 7.93 13.47
CA GLU A 262 -14.27 8.22 12.22
C GLU A 262 -14.84 9.65 12.24
N GLN A 263 -14.46 10.46 11.26
CA GLN A 263 -14.81 11.88 11.16
C GLN A 263 -16.01 12.11 10.21
N GLY A 264 -16.95 11.18 10.17
CA GLY A 264 -18.04 11.20 9.20
C GLY A 264 -17.52 10.98 7.77
N ASP A 265 -18.13 11.65 6.80
CA ASP A 265 -17.82 11.51 5.37
C ASP A 265 -17.04 12.73 4.79
N ALA A 266 -16.34 13.47 5.63
CA ALA A 266 -15.74 14.76 5.25
C ALA A 266 -14.69 14.64 4.13
N VAL A 267 -13.94 13.52 4.07
CA VAL A 267 -12.97 13.27 3.00
C VAL A 267 -13.67 12.64 1.80
N SER A 268 -14.50 11.63 2.05
CA SER A 268 -15.25 10.91 1.00
C SER A 268 -16.20 11.83 0.25
N SER A 269 -16.95 12.70 0.93
CA SER A 269 -17.84 13.67 0.30
C SER A 269 -17.10 14.69 -0.57
N LEU A 270 -15.95 15.18 -0.09
CA LEU A 270 -15.16 16.12 -0.90
C LEU A 270 -14.60 15.43 -2.14
N LEU A 271 -14.03 14.23 -2.03
CA LEU A 271 -13.58 13.47 -3.19
C LEU A 271 -14.73 13.16 -4.15
N HIS A 272 -15.90 12.82 -3.64
CA HIS A 272 -17.10 12.57 -4.47
C HIS A 272 -17.46 13.76 -5.36
N SER A 273 -17.19 14.98 -4.91
CA SER A 273 -17.54 16.19 -5.67
C SER A 273 -16.75 16.35 -6.99
N TYR A 274 -15.56 15.69 -7.14
CA TYR A 274 -14.71 15.89 -8.31
C TYR A 274 -13.91 14.67 -8.77
N ARG A 275 -13.96 13.53 -8.04
CA ARG A 275 -13.14 12.33 -8.30
C ARG A 275 -13.97 11.08 -8.66
N GLN A 276 -15.10 11.24 -9.32
CA GLN A 276 -15.88 10.12 -9.84
C GLN A 276 -15.24 9.59 -11.13
N ASP A 277 -14.97 8.28 -11.18
CA ASP A 277 -14.32 7.63 -12.33
C ASP A 277 -15.31 6.76 -13.11
N ARG A 278 -15.49 7.08 -14.39
CA ARG A 278 -16.40 6.36 -15.29
C ARG A 278 -15.99 4.91 -15.53
N ARG A 279 -14.67 4.61 -15.49
CA ARG A 279 -14.14 3.25 -15.64
C ARG A 279 -14.60 2.32 -14.51
N LEU A 280 -14.96 2.89 -13.38
CA LEU A 280 -15.46 2.19 -12.19
C LEU A 280 -16.91 2.56 -11.87
N LEU A 281 -17.73 2.80 -12.90
CA LEU A 281 -19.16 3.08 -12.78
C LEU A 281 -19.48 4.28 -11.86
N GLY A 282 -18.63 5.29 -11.84
CA GLY A 282 -18.78 6.49 -11.02
C GLY A 282 -18.25 6.35 -9.58
N ALA A 283 -17.55 5.28 -9.26
CA ALA A 283 -16.88 5.16 -7.96
C ALA A 283 -15.89 6.30 -7.74
N VAL A 284 -15.81 6.77 -6.50
CA VAL A 284 -14.82 7.79 -6.10
C VAL A 284 -13.43 7.19 -6.10
N THR A 285 -12.48 7.83 -6.78
CA THR A 285 -11.11 7.34 -6.91
C THR A 285 -10.08 8.35 -6.43
N PHE A 286 -8.96 7.86 -5.88
CA PHE A 286 -7.83 8.72 -5.52
C PHE A 286 -6.54 7.88 -5.49
N GLY A 287 -5.63 8.16 -6.45
CA GLY A 287 -4.45 7.37 -6.73
C GLY A 287 -4.69 6.14 -7.61
N MET A 288 -3.62 5.50 -8.04
CA MET A 288 -3.61 4.38 -8.98
C MET A 288 -2.98 3.13 -8.38
N ASN A 289 -3.71 2.02 -8.47
CA ASN A 289 -3.12 0.70 -8.23
C ASN A 289 -2.14 0.35 -9.35
N ALA A 290 -1.00 -0.22 -8.99
CA ALA A 290 0.04 -0.59 -9.94
C ALA A 290 0.58 -2.00 -9.66
N ILE A 291 1.16 -2.60 -10.71
CA ILE A 291 1.81 -3.90 -10.67
C ILE A 291 3.31 -3.77 -10.97
N VAL A 292 4.09 -4.72 -10.47
CA VAL A 292 5.52 -4.83 -10.75
C VAL A 292 5.71 -5.60 -12.04
N ARG A 293 6.34 -4.96 -13.05
CA ARG A 293 6.65 -5.59 -14.34
C ARG A 293 8.07 -6.11 -14.41
N GLN A 294 8.99 -5.37 -13.75
CA GLN A 294 10.41 -5.68 -13.73
C GLN A 294 11.08 -5.03 -12.52
N GLY A 295 12.22 -5.57 -12.11
CA GLY A 295 13.05 -4.97 -11.06
C GLY A 295 12.78 -5.56 -9.66
N ALA A 296 12.11 -6.70 -9.54
CA ALA A 296 12.06 -7.43 -8.27
C ALA A 296 13.48 -7.75 -7.79
N GLY A 297 13.74 -7.56 -6.49
CA GLY A 297 15.07 -7.65 -5.87
C GLY A 297 15.87 -6.33 -5.91
N LEU A 298 15.40 -5.31 -6.65
CA LEU A 298 16.02 -3.99 -6.63
C LEU A 298 15.46 -3.13 -5.51
N THR A 299 16.24 -2.13 -5.09
CA THR A 299 15.86 -1.20 -4.02
C THR A 299 15.39 0.13 -4.60
N LEU A 300 14.19 0.56 -4.21
CA LEU A 300 13.69 1.91 -4.41
C LEU A 300 14.07 2.78 -3.21
N HIS A 301 14.29 4.08 -3.42
CA HIS A 301 14.60 5.03 -2.33
C HIS A 301 13.92 6.38 -2.53
N GLU A 302 13.73 7.11 -1.47
CA GLU A 302 13.24 8.50 -1.51
C GLU A 302 14.24 9.38 -2.28
N GLY A 303 13.72 10.32 -3.05
CA GLY A 303 14.50 11.18 -3.95
C GLY A 303 14.92 10.48 -5.25
N MET A 304 14.56 9.22 -5.47
CA MET A 304 14.94 8.48 -6.69
C MET A 304 14.29 9.10 -7.91
N PRO A 305 15.08 9.55 -8.92
CA PRO A 305 14.52 10.05 -10.16
C PRO A 305 14.04 8.90 -11.05
N GLY A 306 12.99 9.17 -11.78
CA GLY A 306 12.41 8.26 -12.75
C GLY A 306 11.72 9.02 -13.87
N TYR A 307 11.05 8.28 -14.72
CA TYR A 307 10.20 8.87 -15.75
C TYR A 307 8.93 8.04 -15.94
N GLY A 308 7.88 8.73 -16.35
CA GLY A 308 6.61 8.13 -16.76
C GLY A 308 6.37 8.29 -18.24
N ARG A 309 5.45 7.51 -18.78
CA ARG A 309 4.91 7.71 -20.12
C ARG A 309 3.40 7.69 -20.08
N TRP A 310 2.80 8.57 -20.84
CA TRP A 310 1.35 8.65 -20.97
C TRP A 310 0.79 7.41 -21.65
N GLY A 311 -0.32 6.91 -21.15
CA GLY A 311 -1.12 5.89 -21.79
C GLY A 311 -2.21 6.50 -22.66
N ALA A 312 -2.58 5.81 -23.73
CA ALA A 312 -3.82 6.08 -24.41
C ALA A 312 -4.99 5.49 -23.58
N TRP A 313 -5.42 6.21 -22.57
CA TRP A 313 -6.65 5.88 -21.86
C TRP A 313 -7.84 6.34 -22.71
N GLN A 314 -8.60 5.38 -23.23
CA GLN A 314 -9.89 5.64 -23.88
C GLN A 314 -11.01 5.70 -22.84
#